data_4a44adcf03de89a555624bbdbac54872
#
_entry.id   4a44adcf03de89a555624bbdbac54872
#
_cell.length_a   1.000
_cell.length_b   1.000
_cell.length_c   1.000
_cell.angle_alpha   90.00
_cell.angle_beta   90.00
_cell.angle_gamma   90.00
#
_symmetry.space_group_name_H-M   'P 1'
#
loop_
_entity.id
_entity.type
_entity.pdbx_description
1 polymer ?
#
loop_
_entity_poly.entity_id
_entity_poly.type
_entity_poly.pdbx_seq_one_letter_code
_entity_poly.pdbx_strand_id
1 'polypeptide(L)'
;MHVWVDETRPRNQGALTSWELGSHGVPHTYVTDNAGGHLMQHGLVDMVITGTDRTSRSGDVCNKIGTYLKALAAHDNGVPFYVALPSPTIDWTVSDGVASIPIEERDARETTHIQGTTEAVSYTHLTLPTIYSV
;
A
#
# COMPACT_ATOMS: atom_id res chain seq x y z
N MET A 1 -17.71 -13.22 0.38
CA MET A 1 -16.63 -12.26 0.18
C MET A 1 -15.45 -12.66 1.06
N HIS A 2 -14.22 -12.63 0.55
CA HIS A 2 -12.99 -12.83 1.29
C HIS A 2 -12.06 -11.64 1.01
N VAL A 3 -11.28 -11.17 1.99
CA VAL A 3 -10.40 -10.02 1.84
C VAL A 3 -8.94 -10.46 2.01
N TRP A 4 -8.10 -10.19 1.02
CA TRP A 4 -6.66 -10.26 1.13
C TRP A 4 -6.15 -8.93 1.67
N VAL A 5 -5.45 -8.95 2.77
CA VAL A 5 -4.96 -7.74 3.45
C VAL A 5 -3.45 -7.69 3.35
N ASP A 6 -2.93 -6.72 2.60
CA ASP A 6 -1.49 -6.49 2.51
C ASP A 6 -0.93 -5.98 3.84
N GLU A 7 0.24 -6.48 4.24
CA GLU A 7 0.90 -6.07 5.49
C GLU A 7 1.25 -4.58 5.52
N THR A 8 1.52 -3.99 4.37
CA THR A 8 1.90 -2.58 4.20
C THR A 8 3.20 -2.24 4.95
N ARG A 9 4.29 -2.92 4.57
CA ARG A 9 5.62 -2.60 5.11
C ARG A 9 6.01 -1.15 4.76
N PRO A 10 6.84 -0.47 5.59
CA PRO A 10 7.48 -0.99 6.81
C PRO A 10 6.63 -0.88 8.09
N ARG A 11 5.55 -0.09 8.10
CA ARG A 11 4.77 0.19 9.32
C ARG A 11 3.68 -0.83 9.65
N ASN A 12 3.42 -1.77 8.73
CA ASN A 12 2.43 -2.85 8.90
C ASN A 12 1.01 -2.34 9.22
N GLN A 13 0.56 -1.27 8.54
CA GLN A 13 -0.79 -0.72 8.72
C GLN A 13 -1.88 -1.75 8.40
N GLY A 14 -1.58 -2.74 7.56
CA GLY A 14 -2.47 -3.86 7.28
C GLY A 14 -2.89 -4.64 8.53
N ALA A 15 -2.09 -4.62 9.59
CA ALA A 15 -2.47 -5.24 10.86
C ALA A 15 -3.72 -4.58 11.48
N LEU A 16 -3.88 -3.25 11.35
CA LEU A 16 -5.08 -2.54 11.79
C LEU A 16 -6.29 -2.97 10.94
N THR A 17 -6.15 -3.00 9.62
CA THR A 17 -7.22 -3.45 8.72
C THR A 17 -7.64 -4.89 9.04
N SER A 18 -6.68 -5.78 9.28
CA SER A 18 -6.96 -7.16 9.67
C SER A 18 -7.73 -7.24 11.00
N TRP A 19 -7.36 -6.44 11.99
CA TRP A 19 -8.06 -6.36 13.26
C TRP A 19 -9.50 -5.85 13.09
N GLU A 20 -9.71 -4.80 12.29
CA GLU A 20 -11.04 -4.25 11.99
C GLU A 20 -11.93 -5.29 11.30
N LEU A 21 -11.43 -5.95 10.25
CA LEU A 21 -12.15 -6.98 9.53
C LEU A 21 -12.52 -8.15 10.46
N GLY A 22 -11.59 -8.58 11.30
CA GLY A 22 -11.82 -9.62 12.30
C GLY A 22 -12.90 -9.24 13.31
N SER A 23 -12.88 -7.98 13.78
CA SER A 23 -13.88 -7.44 14.71
C SER A 23 -15.30 -7.42 14.12
N HIS A 24 -15.41 -7.32 12.80
CA HIS A 24 -16.69 -7.34 12.08
C HIS A 24 -17.04 -8.72 11.51
N GLY A 25 -16.25 -9.75 11.81
CA GLY A 25 -16.49 -11.12 11.33
C GLY A 25 -16.30 -11.29 9.82
N VAL A 26 -15.53 -10.41 9.18
CA VAL A 26 -15.24 -10.50 7.74
C VAL A 26 -14.12 -11.50 7.50
N PRO A 27 -14.32 -12.58 6.72
CA PRO A 27 -13.26 -13.51 6.35
C PRO A 27 -12.13 -12.80 5.62
N HIS A 28 -10.90 -12.95 6.12
CA HIS A 28 -9.73 -12.31 5.54
C HIS A 28 -8.47 -13.13 5.75
N THR A 29 -7.44 -12.84 4.97
CA THR A 29 -6.09 -13.40 5.12
C THR A 29 -5.08 -12.27 5.05
N TYR A 30 -4.22 -12.19 6.05
CA TYR A 30 -3.11 -11.24 6.11
C TYR A 30 -1.94 -11.79 5.30
N VAL A 31 -1.45 -11.02 4.34
CA VAL A 31 -0.43 -11.45 3.37
C VAL A 31 0.70 -10.43 3.26
N THR A 32 1.85 -10.86 2.76
CA THR A 32 2.94 -9.95 2.41
C THR A 32 2.57 -9.09 1.21
N ASP A 33 3.15 -7.87 1.13
CA ASP A 33 2.82 -6.91 0.07
C ASP A 33 2.99 -7.47 -1.35
N ASN A 34 3.99 -8.30 -1.58
CA ASN A 34 4.25 -8.86 -2.90
C ASN A 34 3.33 -10.03 -3.29
N ALA A 35 2.57 -10.58 -2.34
CA ALA A 35 1.65 -11.68 -2.62
C ALA A 35 0.48 -11.26 -3.51
N GLY A 36 0.08 -9.97 -3.48
CA GLY A 36 -1.06 -9.47 -4.23
C GLY A 36 -0.97 -9.71 -5.74
N GLY A 37 0.20 -9.48 -6.35
CA GLY A 37 0.42 -9.77 -7.77
C GLY A 37 0.25 -11.25 -8.10
N HIS A 38 0.80 -12.14 -7.28
CA HIS A 38 0.64 -13.59 -7.42
C HIS A 38 -0.85 -14.01 -7.33
N LEU A 39 -1.59 -13.47 -6.38
CA LEU A 39 -3.01 -13.77 -6.21
C LEU A 39 -3.83 -13.33 -7.44
N MET A 40 -3.52 -12.16 -8.02
CA MET A 40 -4.16 -11.66 -9.23
C MET A 40 -3.87 -12.56 -10.44
N GLN A 41 -2.62 -13.00 -10.63
CA GLN A 41 -2.24 -13.93 -11.70
C GLN A 41 -2.98 -15.27 -11.64
N HIS A 42 -3.41 -15.68 -10.45
CA HIS A 42 -4.14 -16.93 -10.25
C HIS A 42 -5.67 -16.75 -10.22
N GLY A 43 -6.17 -15.55 -10.55
CA GLY A 43 -7.61 -15.27 -10.59
C GLY A 43 -8.29 -15.31 -9.22
N LEU A 44 -7.55 -15.05 -8.15
CA LEU A 44 -8.06 -15.09 -6.78
C LEU A 44 -8.49 -13.72 -6.26
N VAL A 45 -8.50 -12.71 -7.12
CA VAL A 45 -8.83 -11.32 -6.80
C VAL A 45 -9.83 -10.77 -7.80
N ASP A 46 -10.99 -10.35 -7.33
CA ASP A 46 -12.04 -9.75 -8.16
C ASP A 46 -11.88 -8.23 -8.30
N MET A 47 -11.28 -7.58 -7.30
CA MET A 47 -11.01 -6.14 -7.31
C MET A 47 -9.92 -5.78 -6.30
N VAL A 48 -9.23 -4.66 -6.55
CA VAL A 48 -8.29 -4.04 -5.60
C VAL A 48 -8.89 -2.72 -5.12
N ILE A 49 -8.79 -2.46 -3.83
CA ILE A 49 -9.19 -1.19 -3.21
C ILE A 49 -8.04 -0.66 -2.39
N THR A 50 -7.67 0.59 -2.60
CA THR A 50 -6.69 1.29 -1.78
C THR A 50 -7.23 2.65 -1.32
N GLY A 51 -6.58 3.25 -0.31
CA GLY A 51 -6.75 4.65 0.02
C GLY A 51 -5.79 5.53 -0.79
N THR A 52 -5.68 6.79 -0.38
CA THR A 52 -4.67 7.72 -0.89
C THR A 52 -4.29 8.75 0.17
N ASP A 53 -3.02 9.14 0.20
CA ASP A 53 -2.55 10.25 1.04
C ASP A 53 -2.87 11.59 0.39
N ARG A 54 -2.80 11.68 -0.95
CA ARG A 54 -3.16 12.85 -1.76
C ARG A 54 -3.50 12.42 -3.19
N THR A 55 -4.50 13.04 -3.77
CA THR A 55 -4.85 12.85 -5.18
C THR A 55 -4.84 14.20 -5.88
N SER A 56 -4.17 14.31 -7.04
CA SER A 56 -4.18 15.52 -7.84
C SER A 56 -5.54 15.72 -8.55
N ARG A 57 -5.79 16.92 -9.06
CA ARG A 57 -7.01 17.20 -9.83
C ARG A 57 -7.07 16.41 -11.16
N SER A 58 -5.94 15.94 -11.67
CA SER A 58 -5.84 15.10 -12.88
C SER A 58 -6.11 13.62 -12.60
N GLY A 59 -6.16 13.23 -11.31
CA GLY A 59 -6.37 11.85 -10.90
C GLY A 59 -5.11 11.08 -10.55
N ASP A 60 -3.94 11.74 -10.48
CA ASP A 60 -2.74 11.08 -10.00
C ASP A 60 -2.84 10.81 -8.50
N VAL A 61 -2.51 9.62 -8.09
CA VAL A 61 -2.68 9.13 -6.72
C VAL A 61 -1.33 8.99 -6.04
N CYS A 62 -1.12 9.72 -4.94
CA CYS A 62 0.00 9.53 -4.04
C CYS A 62 -0.46 8.69 -2.84
N ASN A 63 0.17 7.55 -2.63
CA ASN A 63 -0.16 6.63 -1.53
C ASN A 63 1.08 5.86 -1.09
N LYS A 64 0.92 4.98 -0.13
CA LYS A 64 1.98 4.11 0.40
C LYS A 64 2.73 3.38 -0.72
N ILE A 65 4.05 3.25 -0.55
CA ILE A 65 4.91 2.47 -1.44
C ILE A 65 4.30 1.07 -1.69
N GLY A 66 4.38 0.60 -2.91
CA GLY A 66 3.75 -0.64 -3.36
C GLY A 66 2.42 -0.43 -4.09
N THR A 67 1.73 0.70 -3.90
CA THR A 67 0.45 0.98 -4.57
C THR A 67 0.60 0.98 -6.11
N TYR A 68 1.65 1.60 -6.64
CA TYR A 68 1.93 1.60 -8.08
C TYR A 68 2.15 0.19 -8.63
N LEU A 69 2.96 -0.63 -7.96
CA LEU A 69 3.19 -2.02 -8.37
C LEU A 69 1.89 -2.84 -8.32
N LYS A 70 1.05 -2.58 -7.33
CA LYS A 70 -0.26 -3.22 -7.21
C LYS A 70 -1.19 -2.82 -8.35
N ALA A 71 -1.20 -1.53 -8.71
CA ALA A 71 -1.99 -1.02 -9.83
C ALA A 71 -1.52 -1.62 -11.17
N LEU A 72 -0.21 -1.73 -11.38
CA LEU A 72 0.36 -2.39 -12.57
C LEU A 72 -0.05 -3.86 -12.64
N ALA A 73 0.06 -4.60 -11.54
CA ALA A 73 -0.35 -6.00 -11.48
C ALA A 73 -1.85 -6.17 -11.74
N ALA A 74 -2.68 -5.28 -11.20
CA ALA A 74 -4.12 -5.28 -11.45
C ALA A 74 -4.43 -5.01 -12.92
N HIS A 75 -3.78 -4.02 -13.53
CA HIS A 75 -3.93 -3.71 -14.95
C HIS A 75 -3.52 -4.89 -15.84
N ASP A 76 -2.36 -5.49 -15.56
CA ASP A 76 -1.83 -6.64 -16.33
C ASP A 76 -2.75 -7.86 -16.29
N ASN A 77 -3.45 -8.05 -15.18
CA ASN A 77 -4.37 -9.17 -14.97
C ASN A 77 -5.85 -8.83 -15.21
N GLY A 78 -6.17 -7.62 -15.67
CA GLY A 78 -7.54 -7.19 -15.92
C GLY A 78 -8.41 -7.07 -14.66
N VAL A 79 -7.80 -6.86 -13.51
CA VAL A 79 -8.48 -6.70 -12.22
C VAL A 79 -8.83 -5.23 -12.00
N PRO A 80 -10.10 -4.88 -11.72
CA PRO A 80 -10.49 -3.51 -11.40
C PRO A 80 -9.73 -2.97 -10.20
N PHE A 81 -9.22 -1.74 -10.31
CA PHE A 81 -8.48 -1.06 -9.26
C PHE A 81 -9.20 0.23 -8.85
N TYR A 82 -9.56 0.34 -7.59
CA TYR A 82 -10.29 1.47 -7.04
C TYR A 82 -9.49 2.19 -5.98
N VAL A 83 -9.56 3.52 -6.00
CA VAL A 83 -9.00 4.38 -4.94
C VAL A 83 -10.16 5.02 -4.20
N ALA A 84 -10.31 4.70 -2.93
CA ALA A 84 -11.35 5.23 -2.07
C ALA A 84 -10.81 6.41 -1.26
N LEU A 85 -11.42 7.57 -1.41
CA LEU A 85 -10.97 8.80 -0.74
C LEU A 85 -12.13 9.73 -0.39
N PRO A 86 -12.03 10.51 0.69
CA PRO A 86 -12.92 11.63 0.94
C PRO A 86 -12.48 12.84 0.10
N SER A 87 -13.43 13.67 -0.32
CA SER A 87 -13.15 14.83 -1.19
C SER A 87 -12.07 15.80 -0.70
N PRO A 88 -11.84 16.02 0.62
CA PRO A 88 -10.75 16.86 1.10
C PRO A 88 -9.34 16.33 0.78
N THR A 89 -9.19 15.06 0.41
CA THR A 89 -7.91 14.47 0.02
C THR A 89 -7.49 14.88 -1.40
N ILE A 90 -8.43 15.44 -2.18
CA ILE A 90 -8.14 15.92 -3.53
C ILE A 90 -7.50 17.31 -3.45
N ASP A 91 -6.27 17.41 -3.98
CA ASP A 91 -5.59 18.68 -4.14
C ASP A 91 -5.88 19.28 -5.51
N TRP A 92 -6.83 20.20 -5.54
CA TRP A 92 -7.28 20.86 -6.75
C TRP A 92 -6.25 21.81 -7.37
N THR A 93 -5.17 22.14 -6.65
CA THR A 93 -4.10 23.02 -7.11
C THR A 93 -3.00 22.28 -7.87
N VAL A 94 -2.91 20.95 -7.70
CA VAL A 94 -1.90 20.09 -8.34
C VAL A 94 -2.50 19.41 -9.56
N SER A 95 -1.84 19.54 -10.71
CA SER A 95 -2.21 18.92 -11.98
C SER A 95 -1.26 17.79 -12.42
N ASP A 96 -0.06 17.71 -11.84
CA ASP A 96 0.93 16.66 -12.08
C ASP A 96 1.40 16.17 -10.71
N GLY A 97 0.88 15.03 -10.29
CA GLY A 97 1.16 14.46 -8.99
C GLY A 97 2.59 13.96 -8.87
N VAL A 98 3.14 13.38 -9.94
CA VAL A 98 4.50 12.82 -9.95
C VAL A 98 5.54 13.91 -9.79
N ALA A 99 5.35 15.06 -10.48
CA ALA A 99 6.30 16.16 -10.43
C ALA A 99 6.14 17.05 -9.19
N SER A 100 4.92 17.18 -8.66
CA SER A 100 4.59 18.25 -7.70
C SER A 100 4.36 17.78 -6.27
N ILE A 101 4.00 16.50 -6.06
CA ILE A 101 3.77 16.00 -4.69
C ILE A 101 5.10 15.58 -4.08
N PRO A 102 5.54 16.24 -2.99
CA PRO A 102 6.77 15.86 -2.32
C PRO A 102 6.63 14.49 -1.65
N ILE A 103 7.63 13.65 -1.85
CA ILE A 103 7.69 12.32 -1.24
C ILE A 103 8.54 12.40 0.03
N GLU A 104 7.99 11.90 1.12
CA GLU A 104 8.66 11.86 2.42
C GLU A 104 9.75 10.80 2.44
N GLU A 105 10.99 11.21 2.73
CA GLU A 105 12.07 10.28 3.09
C GLU A 105 12.01 10.01 4.60
N ARG A 106 12.08 8.73 4.98
CA ARG A 106 11.93 8.30 6.37
C ARG A 106 13.19 7.62 6.88
N ASP A 107 13.29 7.49 8.22
CA ASP A 107 14.42 6.85 8.89
C ASP A 107 14.58 5.39 8.40
N ALA A 108 15.82 5.03 8.05
CA ALA A 108 16.18 3.67 7.60
C ALA A 108 15.82 2.59 8.64
N ARG A 109 15.72 2.94 9.92
CA ARG A 109 15.29 2.03 10.98
C ARG A 109 13.90 1.44 10.72
N GLU A 110 13.01 2.13 10.01
CA GLU A 110 11.68 1.61 9.65
C GLU A 110 11.77 0.34 8.77
N THR A 111 12.85 0.18 8.01
CA THR A 111 13.07 -0.99 7.15
C THR A 111 14.03 -2.01 7.75
N THR A 112 15.02 -1.57 8.54
CA THR A 112 16.06 -2.43 9.10
C THR A 112 15.71 -3.04 10.45
N HIS A 113 14.68 -2.54 11.12
CA HIS A 113 14.26 -3.01 12.45
C HIS A 113 12.80 -3.44 12.40
N ILE A 114 12.49 -4.54 13.07
CA ILE A 114 11.13 -5.05 13.26
C ILE A 114 10.85 -5.00 14.76
N GLN A 115 9.80 -4.26 15.15
CA GLN A 115 9.31 -4.23 16.52
C GLN A 115 8.21 -5.27 16.70
N GLY A 116 8.39 -6.12 17.71
CA GLY A 116 7.42 -7.10 18.15
C GLY A 116 7.44 -7.17 19.67
N THR A 117 7.17 -8.34 20.24
CA THR A 117 7.38 -8.59 21.68
C THR A 117 8.85 -8.44 22.06
N THR A 118 9.74 -8.68 21.09
CA THR A 118 11.19 -8.38 21.16
C THR A 118 11.59 -7.65 19.89
N GLU A 119 12.50 -6.67 19.99
CA GLU A 119 13.05 -6.01 18.81
C GLU A 119 13.98 -6.98 18.08
N ALA A 120 13.70 -7.25 16.81
CA ALA A 120 14.59 -8.01 15.95
C ALA A 120 15.29 -7.06 14.97
N VAL A 121 16.62 -7.03 15.00
CA VAL A 121 17.46 -6.33 14.01
C VAL A 121 17.80 -7.32 12.92
N SER A 122 17.27 -7.12 11.72
CA SER A 122 17.43 -8.10 10.65
C SER A 122 18.61 -7.85 9.71
N TYR A 123 19.07 -6.61 9.51
CA TYR A 123 20.15 -6.31 8.55
C TYR A 123 20.95 -5.08 8.93
N THR A 124 22.27 -5.22 9.01
CA THR A 124 23.21 -4.14 9.35
C THR A 124 23.80 -3.43 8.12
N HIS A 125 23.53 -3.86 6.88
CA HIS A 125 24.24 -3.41 5.68
C HIS A 125 23.37 -3.03 4.48
N LEU A 126 22.05 -2.92 4.60
CA LEU A 126 21.19 -2.47 3.52
C LEU A 126 20.88 -0.97 3.68
N THR A 127 21.69 -0.15 3.03
CA THR A 127 21.26 1.20 2.67
C THR A 127 20.34 1.07 1.45
N LEU A 128 19.06 0.84 1.65
CA LEU A 128 18.08 0.96 0.60
C LEU A 128 17.64 2.42 0.53
N PRO A 129 17.74 3.08 -0.65
CA PRO A 129 17.07 4.35 -0.82
C PRO A 129 15.56 4.13 -0.64
N THR A 130 14.99 4.70 0.39
CA THR A 130 13.55 4.74 0.61
C THR A 130 12.97 5.83 -0.28
N ILE A 131 12.95 5.61 -1.58
CA ILE A 131 12.28 6.49 -2.52
C ILE A 131 10.86 5.98 -2.68
N TYR A 132 9.89 6.77 -2.25
CA TYR A 132 8.46 6.51 -2.44
C TYR A 132 7.97 7.39 -3.57
N SER A 133 7.74 6.83 -4.75
CA SER A 133 7.00 7.52 -5.80
C SER A 133 5.90 6.61 -6.33
N VAL A 134 4.74 7.18 -6.51
CA VAL A 134 3.62 6.59 -7.21
C VAL A 134 3.21 7.52 -8.32
#